data_e2c0fdec7029e8d97e515ab718a9d0ee
#
_entry.id   e2c0fdec7029e8d97e515ab718a9d0ee
#
_cell.length_a   1.000
_cell.length_b   1.000
_cell.length_c   1.000
_cell.angle_alpha   90.00
_cell.angle_beta   90.00
_cell.angle_gamma   90.00
#
_symmetry.space_group_name_H-M   'P 1'
#
loop_
_entity.id
_entity.type
_entity.pdbx_description
1 polymer ?
#
loop_
_entity_poly.entity_id
_entity_poly.type
_entity_poly.pdbx_seq_one_letter_code
_entity_poly.pdbx_strand_id
1 'polypeptide(L)' 'MTIADFVRQQRKKYKLTQRDLANRSCVGIRFIRELEGGKPTLRMDKVNMVLDLFGARLGVVPEKEEK' A
#
# COMPACT_ATOMS: atom_id res chain seq x y z
N MET A 1 9.78 -8.24 -0.42
CA MET A 1 9.18 -6.90 -0.42
C MET A 1 7.78 -6.95 0.19
N THR A 2 7.52 -6.11 1.15
CA THR A 2 6.21 -6.04 1.77
C THR A 2 5.37 -4.97 1.09
N ILE A 3 4.08 -4.95 1.41
CA ILE A 3 3.20 -3.88 0.92
C ILE A 3 3.72 -2.52 1.36
N ALA A 4 4.18 -2.43 2.62
CA ALA A 4 4.72 -1.18 3.14
C ALA A 4 5.92 -0.70 2.32
N ASP A 5 6.82 -1.63 2.01
CA ASP A 5 8.00 -1.31 1.21
C ASP A 5 7.60 -0.84 -0.18
N PHE A 6 6.68 -1.55 -0.81
CA PHE A 6 6.22 -1.20 -2.15
C PHE A 6 5.62 0.20 -2.18
N VAL A 7 4.73 0.47 -1.23
CA VAL A 7 4.06 1.77 -1.19
C VAL A 7 5.06 2.90 -0.96
N ARG A 8 5.99 2.70 -0.01
CA ARG A 8 7.01 3.74 0.24
C ARG A 8 7.87 3.99 -0.99
N GLN A 9 8.28 2.91 -1.68
CA GLN A 9 9.11 3.06 -2.86
C GLN A 9 8.39 3.79 -3.97
N GLN A 10 7.13 3.43 -4.21
CA GLN A 10 6.35 4.08 -5.25
C GLN A 10 6.10 5.55 -4.91
N ARG A 11 5.76 5.81 -3.65
CA ARG A 11 5.51 7.17 -3.20
C ARG A 11 6.72 8.05 -3.45
N LYS A 12 7.90 7.57 -3.06
CA LYS A 12 9.13 8.34 -3.23
C LYS A 12 9.52 8.47 -4.70
N LYS A 13 9.27 7.43 -5.48
CA LYS A 13 9.54 7.47 -6.92
C LYS A 13 8.78 8.62 -7.58
N TYR A 14 7.54 8.84 -7.18
CA TYR A 14 6.71 9.90 -7.74
C TYR A 14 6.77 11.18 -6.92
N LYS A 15 7.68 11.23 -5.94
CA LYS A 15 7.93 12.43 -5.13
C LYS A 15 6.69 12.93 -4.42
N LEU A 16 5.92 11.99 -3.88
CA LEU A 16 4.72 12.31 -3.13
C LEU A 16 5.01 12.28 -1.63
N THR A 17 4.41 13.20 -0.89
CA THR A 17 4.40 13.10 0.56
C THR A 17 3.32 12.10 0.97
N GLN A 18 3.33 11.69 2.24
CA GLN A 18 2.27 10.83 2.74
C GLN A 18 0.90 11.51 2.60
N ARG A 19 0.85 12.81 2.84
CA ARG A 19 -0.39 13.57 2.68
C ARG A 19 -0.85 13.58 1.23
N ASP A 20 0.08 13.76 0.29
CA ASP A 20 -0.25 13.73 -1.13
C ASP A 20 -0.85 12.37 -1.50
N LEU A 21 -0.23 11.31 -1.02
CA LEU A 21 -0.71 9.97 -1.31
C LEU A 21 -2.11 9.75 -0.74
N ALA A 22 -2.32 10.18 0.50
CA ALA A 22 -3.62 10.06 1.14
C ALA A 22 -4.70 10.79 0.32
N ASN A 23 -4.40 12.01 -0.10
CA ASN A 23 -5.36 12.79 -0.86
C ASN A 23 -5.67 12.16 -2.21
N ARG A 24 -4.65 11.67 -2.90
CA ARG A 24 -4.82 11.11 -4.23
C ARG A 24 -5.54 9.77 -4.21
N SER A 25 -5.34 8.99 -3.15
CA SER A 25 -5.96 7.67 -3.05
C SER A 25 -7.28 7.70 -2.27
N CYS A 26 -7.69 8.87 -1.80
CA CYS A 26 -8.96 9.05 -1.09
C CYS A 26 -9.03 8.27 0.21
N VAL A 27 -7.90 8.15 0.89
CA VAL A 27 -7.84 7.55 2.23
C VAL A 27 -7.27 8.58 3.19
N GLY A 28 -7.42 8.33 4.49
CA GLY A 28 -6.89 9.25 5.49
C GLY A 28 -5.39 9.15 5.61
N ILE A 29 -4.77 10.25 6.06
CA ILE A 29 -3.32 10.27 6.29
C ILE A 29 -2.90 9.23 7.33
N ARG A 30 -3.74 9.01 8.33
CA ARG A 30 -3.47 8.01 9.35
C ARG A 30 -3.38 6.61 8.75
N PHE A 31 -4.27 6.33 7.79
CA PHE A 31 -4.23 5.04 7.11
C PHE A 31 -2.90 4.85 6.37
N ILE A 32 -2.45 5.90 5.69
CA ILE A 32 -1.18 5.84 4.96
C ILE A 32 -0.03 5.57 5.92
N ARG A 33 -0.03 6.24 7.08
CA ARG A 33 1.03 6.03 8.06
C ARG A 33 1.04 4.61 8.59
N GLU A 34 -0.14 4.05 8.85
CA GLU A 34 -0.24 2.68 9.32
C GLU A 34 0.19 1.69 8.24
N LEU A 35 -0.21 1.96 7.01
CA LEU A 35 0.15 1.10 5.89
C LEU A 35 1.67 1.07 5.69
N GLU A 36 2.29 2.23 5.65
CA GLU A 36 3.74 2.32 5.46
C GLU A 36 4.51 1.85 6.68
N GLY A 37 3.87 1.85 7.84
CA GLY A 37 4.47 1.33 9.06
C GLY A 37 4.37 -0.17 9.21
N GLY A 38 3.71 -0.84 8.28
CA GLY A 38 3.63 -2.29 8.30
C GLY A 38 2.58 -2.86 9.22
N LYS A 39 1.54 -2.08 9.55
CA LYS A 39 0.47 -2.59 10.40
C LYS A 39 -0.16 -3.83 9.75
N PRO A 40 -0.29 -4.95 10.48
CA PRO A 40 -0.77 -6.19 9.86
C PRO A 40 -2.27 -6.25 9.63
N THR A 41 -3.05 -5.43 10.33
CA THR A 41 -4.51 -5.48 10.23
C THR A 41 -5.02 -4.22 9.58
N LEU A 42 -5.20 -4.26 8.27
CA LEU A 42 -5.69 -3.13 7.50
C LEU A 42 -6.83 -3.58 6.61
N ARG A 43 -7.71 -2.65 6.30
CA ARG A 43 -8.80 -2.95 5.37
C ARG A 43 -8.24 -3.13 3.98
N MET A 44 -8.54 -4.27 3.38
CA MET A 44 -8.03 -4.60 2.06
C MET A 44 -8.56 -3.66 0.99
N ASP A 45 -9.80 -3.22 1.11
CA ASP A 45 -10.38 -2.31 0.14
C ASP A 45 -9.63 -0.98 0.10
N LYS A 46 -9.25 -0.47 1.27
CA LYS A 46 -8.49 0.77 1.33
C LYS A 46 -7.05 0.58 0.85
N VAL A 47 -6.46 -0.57 1.17
CA VAL A 47 -5.12 -0.89 0.65
C VAL A 47 -5.15 -0.89 -0.87
N ASN A 48 -6.19 -1.49 -1.45
CA ASN A 48 -6.31 -1.51 -2.91
C ASN A 48 -6.50 -0.12 -3.49
N MET A 49 -7.17 0.79 -2.79
CA MET A 49 -7.31 2.16 -3.24
C MET A 49 -5.95 2.84 -3.38
N VAL A 50 -5.06 2.56 -2.43
CA VAL A 50 -3.70 3.12 -2.49
C VAL A 50 -2.90 2.46 -3.61
N LEU A 51 -2.96 1.13 -3.69
CA LEU A 51 -2.20 0.39 -4.70
C LEU A 51 -2.68 0.72 -6.11
N ASP A 52 -3.96 0.98 -6.26
CA ASP A 52 -4.55 1.30 -7.56
C ASP A 52 -3.90 2.53 -8.18
N LEU A 53 -3.51 3.47 -7.34
CA LEU A 53 -2.82 4.67 -7.81
C LEU A 53 -1.52 4.32 -8.54
N PHE A 54 -0.91 3.22 -8.18
CA PHE A 54 0.35 2.76 -8.76
C PHE A 54 0.16 1.61 -9.73
N GLY A 55 -1.07 1.35 -10.14
CA GLY A 55 -1.35 0.28 -11.08
C GLY A 55 -1.21 -1.13 -10.49
N ALA A 56 -1.42 -1.25 -9.18
CA ALA A 56 -1.28 -2.53 -8.50
C ALA A 56 -2.50 -2.81 -7.64
N ARG A 57 -2.59 -4.00 -7.12
CA ARG A 57 -3.63 -4.38 -6.17
C ARG A 57 -3.23 -5.64 -5.43
N LEU A 58 -3.91 -5.90 -4.35
CA LEU A 58 -3.69 -7.12 -3.60
C LEU A 58 -4.16 -8.33 -4.40
N GLY A 59 -3.48 -9.43 -4.22
CA GLY A 59 -3.84 -10.67 -4.86
C GLY A 59 -3.43 -11.84 -4.00
N VAL A 60 -3.89 -13.01 -4.40
CA VAL A 60 -3.54 -14.24 -3.71
C VAL A 60 -2.21 -14.74 -4.27
N VAL A 61 -1.29 -14.99 -3.35
CA VAL A 61 0.00 -15.56 -3.71
C VAL A 61 0.06 -16.93 -3.07
N PRO A 62 -0.08 -18.01 -3.85
CA PRO A 62 -0.03 -19.34 -3.26
C PRO A 62 1.32 -19.58 -2.63
N GLU A 63 1.30 -20.22 -1.47
CA GLU A 63 2.55 -20.63 -0.87
C GLU A 63 3.15 -21.73 -1.70
N LYS A 64 4.47 -21.73 -1.75
CA LYS A 64 5.16 -22.76 -2.45
C LYS A 64 4.94 -24.10 -1.76
N GLU A 65 4.48 -25.07 -2.51
CA GLU A 65 4.24 -26.40 -1.97
C GLU A 65 5.54 -27.18 -1.89
N GLU A 66 5.69 -27.87 -0.78
CA GLU A 66 6.80 -28.79 -0.60
C GLU A 66 6.30 -30.18 -0.89
N LYS A 67 6.88 -30.84 -1.83
CA LYS A 67 6.41 -32.18 -2.23
C LYS A 67 7.32 -33.25 -1.78
#